data_54871a624b1d09dbeab452b34ba1fb95
#
_entry.id   54871a624b1d09dbeab452b34ba1fb95
#
_cell.length_a   1.000
_cell.length_b   1.000
_cell.length_c   1.000
_cell.angle_alpha   90.00
_cell.angle_beta   90.00
_cell.angle_gamma   90.00
#
_symmetry.space_group_name_H-M   'P 1'
#
loop_
_entity.id
_entity.type
_entity.pdbx_description
1 polymer ?
#
loop_
_entity_poly.entity_id
_entity_poly.type
_entity_poly.pdbx_seq_one_letter_code
_entity_poly.pdbx_strand_id
1 'polypeptide(L)'
;MEKSSNEISRRSFVMKSTGAGAAATVFTIIRPELVRGAGDEKLKAGLIGCGGRGTEAAQQFLHGNENVELVAMGDIFEDHLEKSLGEIRDSKYAGVADKVKVDPGHHFIGFDAYKKVLASDIDVVLLATPPGYRPEHFVAAVEAKKHIFAEKPFGTDPVGVRKVMAASKKAEELKLTVMSGAQRRHHEGYVETRKKVRDGDIGEIVAA
;
A
#
# COMPACT_ATOMS: atom_id res chain seq x y z
N MET A 1 -28.43 -49.03 -22.57
CA MET A 1 -27.92 -48.34 -21.35
C MET A 1 -27.68 -46.90 -21.71
N GLU A 2 -28.71 -46.06 -21.50
CA GLU A 2 -28.64 -44.62 -21.77
C GLU A 2 -27.98 -43.89 -20.62
N LYS A 3 -26.92 -43.14 -20.90
CA LYS A 3 -26.34 -42.23 -19.94
C LYS A 3 -27.09 -40.88 -20.00
N SER A 4 -27.95 -40.65 -19.04
CA SER A 4 -28.61 -39.37 -18.81
C SER A 4 -27.53 -38.35 -18.35
N SER A 5 -27.18 -37.41 -19.21
CA SER A 5 -26.38 -36.26 -18.84
C SER A 5 -27.28 -35.22 -18.14
N ASN A 6 -27.10 -35.11 -16.85
CA ASN A 6 -27.83 -34.14 -16.03
C ASN A 6 -27.16 -32.76 -16.17
N GLU A 7 -27.42 -32.06 -17.28
CA GLU A 7 -26.98 -30.66 -17.44
C GLU A 7 -27.81 -29.74 -16.57
N ILE A 8 -27.17 -29.21 -15.52
CA ILE A 8 -27.78 -28.18 -14.67
C ILE A 8 -27.73 -26.85 -15.41
N SER A 9 -28.88 -26.39 -15.90
CA SER A 9 -28.97 -25.07 -16.54
C SER A 9 -28.76 -23.94 -15.52
N ARG A 10 -28.19 -22.81 -15.96
CA ARG A 10 -27.98 -21.61 -15.10
C ARG A 10 -29.28 -21.18 -14.40
N ARG A 11 -30.42 -21.37 -15.02
CA ARG A 11 -31.74 -21.02 -14.50
C ARG A 11 -32.18 -21.96 -13.39
N SER A 12 -31.88 -23.28 -13.46
CA SER A 12 -32.20 -24.28 -12.44
C SER A 12 -31.26 -24.17 -11.22
N PHE A 13 -30.04 -23.66 -11.41
CA PHE A 13 -29.12 -23.38 -10.30
C PHE A 13 -29.62 -22.21 -9.45
N VAL A 14 -30.06 -21.13 -10.07
CA VAL A 14 -30.61 -19.96 -9.36
C VAL A 14 -31.91 -20.30 -8.61
N MET A 15 -32.79 -21.13 -9.17
CA MET A 15 -34.05 -21.52 -8.50
C MET A 15 -33.86 -22.55 -7.36
N LYS A 16 -32.79 -23.36 -7.37
CA LYS A 16 -32.51 -24.30 -6.28
C LYS A 16 -31.81 -23.67 -5.09
N SER A 17 -31.22 -22.47 -5.23
CA SER A 17 -30.58 -21.74 -4.14
C SER A 17 -31.55 -20.95 -3.25
N THR A 18 -32.83 -20.86 -3.60
CA THR A 18 -33.86 -20.16 -2.82
C THR A 18 -34.62 -21.02 -1.79
N GLY A 19 -34.23 -22.29 -1.63
CA GLY A 19 -34.98 -23.27 -0.82
C GLY A 19 -34.24 -23.91 0.37
N ALA A 20 -33.03 -23.46 0.74
CA ALA A 20 -32.33 -23.98 1.93
C ALA A 20 -32.13 -22.86 2.95
N GLY A 21 -32.67 -23.06 4.14
CA GLY A 21 -32.81 -22.05 5.18
C GLY A 21 -31.54 -21.28 5.57
N ALA A 22 -31.75 -20.02 5.70
CA ALA A 22 -31.21 -19.02 6.63
C ALA A 22 -29.84 -19.29 7.29
N ALA A 23 -28.77 -19.28 6.51
CA ALA A 23 -27.57 -18.55 6.88
C ALA A 23 -27.47 -17.42 5.85
N ALA A 24 -28.03 -16.26 6.18
CA ALA A 24 -27.81 -15.05 5.41
C ALA A 24 -26.34 -14.67 5.55
N THR A 25 -25.47 -15.23 4.71
CA THR A 25 -24.25 -14.58 4.35
C THR A 25 -24.69 -13.29 3.66
N VAL A 26 -24.74 -12.24 4.44
CA VAL A 26 -24.89 -10.87 3.92
C VAL A 26 -23.68 -10.64 3.03
N PHE A 27 -23.80 -10.97 1.75
CA PHE A 27 -22.94 -10.40 0.75
C PHE A 27 -23.22 -8.90 0.80
N THR A 28 -22.45 -8.20 1.61
CA THR A 28 -22.40 -6.76 1.52
C THR A 28 -21.76 -6.48 0.17
N ILE A 29 -22.58 -6.25 -0.84
CA ILE A 29 -22.12 -5.62 -2.07
C ILE A 29 -21.68 -4.24 -1.61
N ILE A 30 -20.36 -4.09 -1.38
CA ILE A 30 -19.77 -2.79 -1.15
C ILE A 30 -20.07 -2.03 -2.44
N ARG A 31 -20.92 -1.02 -2.36
CA ARG A 31 -21.18 -0.14 -3.50
C ARG A 31 -19.84 0.45 -3.90
N PRO A 32 -19.43 0.36 -5.17
CA PRO A 32 -18.14 0.90 -5.61
C PRO A 32 -17.92 2.34 -5.19
N GLU A 33 -19.00 3.14 -5.16
CA GLU A 33 -18.99 4.54 -4.73
C GLU A 33 -18.71 4.75 -3.22
N LEU A 34 -18.77 3.70 -2.40
CA LEU A 34 -18.40 3.75 -0.97
C LEU A 34 -16.94 3.35 -0.71
N VAL A 35 -16.25 2.90 -1.75
CA VAL A 35 -14.81 2.64 -1.69
C VAL A 35 -14.12 3.92 -2.15
N ARG A 36 -13.42 4.61 -1.24
CA ARG A 36 -12.60 5.77 -1.62
C ARG A 36 -11.69 5.38 -2.78
N GLY A 37 -11.69 6.19 -3.84
CA GLY A 37 -10.95 5.91 -5.06
C GLY A 37 -11.69 5.06 -6.10
N ALA A 38 -12.94 4.65 -5.86
CA ALA A 38 -13.75 3.89 -6.83
C ALA A 38 -14.66 4.78 -7.71
N GLY A 39 -14.56 6.09 -7.58
CA GLY A 39 -15.27 7.11 -8.37
C GLY A 39 -14.32 8.22 -8.78
N ASP A 40 -14.82 9.44 -8.89
CA ASP A 40 -14.03 10.65 -9.18
C ASP A 40 -13.18 11.11 -7.95
N GLU A 41 -13.37 10.50 -6.78
CA GLU A 41 -12.59 10.79 -5.57
C GLU A 41 -11.20 10.18 -5.67
N LYS A 42 -10.17 11.02 -5.60
CA LYS A 42 -8.78 10.60 -5.66
C LYS A 42 -8.25 10.24 -4.28
N LEU A 43 -7.48 9.16 -4.19
CA LEU A 43 -6.71 8.80 -3.00
C LEU A 43 -5.56 9.78 -2.81
N LYS A 44 -5.51 10.42 -1.65
CA LYS A 44 -4.49 11.41 -1.30
C LYS A 44 -3.35 10.74 -0.55
N ALA A 45 -2.14 10.92 -1.05
CA ALA A 45 -0.94 10.38 -0.46
C ALA A 45 -0.09 11.45 0.23
N GLY A 46 0.57 11.06 1.32
CA GLY A 46 1.64 11.81 1.94
C GLY A 46 2.96 11.04 1.86
N LEU A 47 4.06 11.73 1.59
CA LEU A 47 5.41 11.17 1.61
C LEU A 47 6.15 11.61 2.87
N ILE A 48 6.71 10.65 3.61
CA ILE A 48 7.60 10.91 4.74
C ILE A 48 8.97 10.27 4.50
N GLY A 49 9.99 11.14 4.39
CA GLY A 49 11.33 10.76 3.96
C GLY A 49 11.53 10.98 2.47
N CYS A 50 12.07 12.14 2.12
CA CYS A 50 12.23 12.65 0.75
C CYS A 50 13.62 12.34 0.16
N GLY A 51 14.30 11.29 0.66
CA GLY A 51 15.52 10.77 0.03
C GLY A 51 15.23 10.05 -1.29
N GLY A 52 16.27 9.60 -1.99
CA GLY A 52 16.14 8.95 -3.31
C GLY A 52 15.13 7.81 -3.33
N ARG A 53 15.06 6.97 -2.27
CA ARG A 53 14.08 5.87 -2.22
C ARG A 53 12.63 6.39 -2.02
N GLY A 54 12.44 7.44 -1.21
CA GLY A 54 11.13 8.08 -1.04
C GLY A 54 10.62 8.71 -2.33
N THR A 55 11.50 9.44 -3.01
CA THR A 55 11.23 10.04 -4.33
C THR A 55 10.79 8.98 -5.34
N GLU A 56 11.56 7.89 -5.45
CA GLU A 56 11.24 6.79 -6.36
C GLU A 56 9.92 6.10 -5.98
N ALA A 57 9.67 5.86 -4.69
CA ALA A 57 8.42 5.25 -4.23
C ALA A 57 7.20 6.12 -4.56
N ALA A 58 7.30 7.44 -4.39
CA ALA A 58 6.25 8.36 -4.76
C ALA A 58 5.99 8.37 -6.28
N GLN A 59 7.05 8.40 -7.10
CA GLN A 59 6.92 8.31 -8.56
C GLN A 59 6.24 7.01 -8.98
N GLN A 60 6.65 5.87 -8.42
CA GLN A 60 6.07 4.55 -8.73
C GLN A 60 4.60 4.47 -8.27
N PHE A 61 4.28 5.00 -7.10
CA PHE A 61 2.91 5.06 -6.57
C PHE A 61 1.99 5.87 -7.49
N LEU A 62 2.43 7.05 -7.92
CA LEU A 62 1.68 7.93 -8.80
C LEU A 62 1.56 7.36 -10.22
N HIS A 63 2.59 6.68 -10.71
CA HIS A 63 2.57 6.08 -12.04
C HIS A 63 1.68 4.84 -12.10
N GLY A 64 1.74 3.98 -11.09
CA GLY A 64 1.02 2.70 -11.06
C GLY A 64 -0.48 2.80 -10.77
N ASN A 65 -0.98 3.98 -10.43
CA ASN A 65 -2.39 4.19 -10.06
C ASN A 65 -2.97 5.42 -10.77
N GLU A 66 -4.20 5.32 -11.27
CA GLU A 66 -4.84 6.42 -11.98
C GLU A 66 -5.42 7.47 -11.03
N ASN A 67 -6.18 7.03 -10.03
CA ASN A 67 -6.94 7.90 -9.13
C ASN A 67 -6.17 8.20 -7.81
N VAL A 68 -4.98 8.77 -7.93
CA VAL A 68 -4.15 9.13 -6.77
C VAL A 68 -3.52 10.51 -6.95
N GLU A 69 -3.27 11.18 -5.84
CA GLU A 69 -2.55 12.45 -5.78
C GLU A 69 -1.56 12.45 -4.63
N LEU A 70 -0.39 13.08 -4.81
CA LEU A 70 0.54 13.41 -3.73
C LEU A 70 0.22 14.82 -3.25
N VAL A 71 -0.16 14.97 -1.98
CA VAL A 71 -0.67 16.24 -1.44
C VAL A 71 0.14 16.79 -0.27
N ALA A 72 1.00 15.98 0.37
CA ALA A 72 1.84 16.42 1.49
C ALA A 72 3.20 15.73 1.45
N MET A 73 4.25 16.43 1.84
CA MET A 73 5.61 15.89 1.93
C MET A 73 6.28 16.33 3.23
N GLY A 74 7.09 15.45 3.82
CA GLY A 74 7.84 15.73 5.03
C GLY A 74 9.22 15.10 5.04
N ASP A 75 10.20 15.88 5.44
CA ASP A 75 11.58 15.45 5.68
C ASP A 75 12.20 16.24 6.82
N ILE A 76 13.33 15.78 7.35
CA ILE A 76 14.10 16.55 8.32
C ILE A 76 14.79 17.73 7.64
N PHE A 77 15.19 17.56 6.37
CA PHE A 77 16.00 18.50 5.60
C PHE A 77 15.16 19.12 4.48
N GLU A 78 15.20 20.44 4.38
CA GLU A 78 14.46 21.21 3.36
C GLU A 78 14.97 20.92 1.95
N ASP A 79 16.27 20.88 1.77
CA ASP A 79 16.92 20.58 0.48
C ASP A 79 16.56 19.20 -0.06
N HIS A 80 16.38 18.19 0.83
CA HIS A 80 15.89 16.86 0.44
C HIS A 80 14.46 16.92 -0.06
N LEU A 81 13.58 17.66 0.63
CA LEU A 81 12.19 17.81 0.25
C LEU A 81 12.06 18.52 -1.09
N GLU A 82 12.72 19.67 -1.26
CA GLU A 82 12.66 20.48 -2.49
C GLU A 82 13.19 19.70 -3.69
N LYS A 83 14.34 19.04 -3.53
CA LYS A 83 14.93 18.20 -4.57
C LYS A 83 13.97 17.06 -4.96
N SER A 84 13.43 16.36 -3.98
CA SER A 84 12.49 15.26 -4.21
C SER A 84 11.24 15.73 -4.95
N LEU A 85 10.67 16.86 -4.54
CA LEU A 85 9.49 17.43 -5.18
C LEU A 85 9.77 17.81 -6.64
N GLY A 86 10.95 18.40 -6.91
CA GLY A 86 11.41 18.69 -8.27
C GLY A 86 11.53 17.43 -9.11
N GLU A 87 12.23 16.41 -8.60
CA GLU A 87 12.42 15.13 -9.29
C GLU A 87 11.09 14.36 -9.54
N ILE A 88 10.10 14.50 -8.66
CA ILE A 88 8.78 13.89 -8.87
C ILE A 88 8.01 14.64 -9.95
N ARG A 89 8.06 15.97 -9.95
CA ARG A 89 7.44 16.80 -11.00
C ARG A 89 8.07 16.61 -12.37
N ASP A 90 9.39 16.41 -12.41
CA ASP A 90 10.16 16.16 -13.63
C ASP A 90 10.27 14.65 -13.95
N SER A 91 9.37 13.83 -13.40
CA SER A 91 9.42 12.38 -13.55
C SER A 91 9.36 11.96 -15.01
N LYS A 92 10.21 11.00 -15.36
CA LYS A 92 10.18 10.31 -16.67
C LYS A 92 8.90 9.51 -16.93
N TYR A 93 8.13 9.22 -15.89
CA TYR A 93 6.88 8.48 -16.00
C TYR A 93 5.74 9.40 -16.38
N ALA A 94 5.06 9.07 -17.49
CA ALA A 94 3.94 9.87 -17.99
C ALA A 94 2.81 10.01 -16.94
N GLY A 95 2.25 11.21 -16.86
CA GLY A 95 1.10 11.51 -15.99
C GLY A 95 1.41 11.67 -14.51
N VAL A 96 2.69 11.52 -14.07
CA VAL A 96 3.07 11.68 -12.66
C VAL A 96 3.01 13.15 -12.26
N ALA A 97 3.53 14.05 -13.07
CA ALA A 97 3.55 15.50 -12.78
C ALA A 97 2.16 16.06 -12.45
N ASP A 98 1.15 15.65 -13.20
CA ASP A 98 -0.24 16.13 -13.04
C ASP A 98 -0.88 15.69 -11.72
N LYS A 99 -0.34 14.65 -11.08
CA LYS A 99 -0.81 14.11 -9.81
C LYS A 99 -0.09 14.68 -8.58
N VAL A 100 0.90 15.56 -8.79
CA VAL A 100 1.62 16.23 -7.70
C VAL A 100 0.87 17.51 -7.33
N LYS A 101 0.16 17.46 -6.21
CA LYS A 101 -0.67 18.57 -5.69
C LYS A 101 -0.16 19.10 -4.35
N VAL A 102 1.13 18.97 -4.11
CA VAL A 102 1.79 19.48 -2.91
C VAL A 102 1.96 20.99 -3.04
N ASP A 103 1.24 21.74 -2.24
CA ASP A 103 1.37 23.18 -2.12
C ASP A 103 2.41 23.57 -1.04
N PRO A 104 2.88 24.81 -0.99
CA PRO A 104 3.88 25.25 -0.03
C PRO A 104 3.46 25.09 1.44
N GLY A 105 2.15 25.10 1.75
CA GLY A 105 1.62 24.90 3.11
C GLY A 105 1.71 23.43 3.58
N HIS A 106 1.99 22.50 2.65
CA HIS A 106 2.13 21.07 2.92
C HIS A 106 3.56 20.55 2.73
N HIS A 107 4.56 21.47 2.77
CA HIS A 107 5.98 21.17 2.90
C HIS A 107 6.35 21.20 4.38
N PHE A 108 6.58 20.05 4.97
CA PHE A 108 6.85 19.97 6.41
C PHE A 108 8.31 19.59 6.65
N ILE A 109 9.02 20.45 7.40
CA ILE A 109 10.45 20.28 7.69
C ILE A 109 10.65 20.02 9.19
N GLY A 110 11.66 19.21 9.51
CA GLY A 110 12.13 18.91 10.85
C GLY A 110 11.66 17.56 11.39
N PHE A 111 12.05 17.27 12.63
CA PHE A 111 11.77 15.98 13.28
C PHE A 111 10.26 15.67 13.46
N ASP A 112 9.43 16.71 13.56
CA ASP A 112 7.97 16.58 13.70
C ASP A 112 7.24 16.62 12.36
N ALA A 113 7.95 16.70 11.24
CA ALA A 113 7.35 16.77 9.90
C ALA A 113 6.38 15.61 9.66
N TYR A 114 6.72 14.40 10.10
CA TYR A 114 5.86 13.23 9.94
C TYR A 114 4.49 13.39 10.62
N LYS A 115 4.42 14.05 11.79
CA LYS A 115 3.15 14.31 12.48
C LYS A 115 2.26 15.25 11.67
N LYS A 116 2.86 16.27 11.05
CA LYS A 116 2.16 17.25 10.22
C LYS A 116 1.64 16.62 8.93
N VAL A 117 2.45 15.78 8.27
CA VAL A 117 1.99 14.99 7.11
C VAL A 117 0.82 14.09 7.49
N LEU A 118 0.90 13.37 8.62
CA LEU A 118 -0.17 12.49 9.09
C LEU A 118 -1.43 13.24 9.51
N ALA A 119 -1.32 14.49 9.95
CA ALA A 119 -2.44 15.36 10.29
C ALA A 119 -3.08 16.01 9.06
N SER A 120 -2.43 15.97 7.90
CA SER A 120 -2.98 16.47 6.65
C SER A 120 -4.11 15.56 6.14
N ASP A 121 -4.89 16.08 5.20
CA ASP A 121 -5.97 15.33 4.55
C ASP A 121 -5.41 14.31 3.55
N ILE A 122 -4.80 13.25 4.08
CA ILE A 122 -4.26 12.11 3.32
C ILE A 122 -5.01 10.83 3.68
N ASP A 123 -5.06 9.89 2.77
CA ASP A 123 -5.60 8.54 2.97
C ASP A 123 -4.49 7.51 3.19
N VAL A 124 -3.39 7.67 2.49
CA VAL A 124 -2.24 6.76 2.52
C VAL A 124 -0.95 7.52 2.76
N VAL A 125 -0.06 6.92 3.54
CA VAL A 125 1.29 7.45 3.77
C VAL A 125 2.35 6.53 3.22
N LEU A 126 3.33 7.11 2.52
CA LEU A 126 4.53 6.46 2.04
C LEU A 126 5.66 6.72 3.04
N LEU A 127 6.07 5.69 3.81
CA LEU A 127 7.13 5.79 4.82
C LEU A 127 8.46 5.31 4.24
N ALA A 128 9.33 6.25 3.89
CA ALA A 128 10.65 5.98 3.34
C ALA A 128 11.80 6.51 4.22
N THR A 129 11.52 6.86 5.45
CA THR A 129 12.51 7.31 6.44
C THR A 129 13.52 6.21 6.80
N PRO A 130 14.69 6.56 7.31
CA PRO A 130 15.67 5.58 7.80
C PRO A 130 15.06 4.62 8.82
N PRO A 131 15.49 3.35 8.84
CA PRO A 131 14.80 2.31 9.63
C PRO A 131 14.81 2.55 11.15
N GLY A 132 15.73 3.37 11.68
CA GLY A 132 15.74 3.74 13.10
C GLY A 132 14.54 4.58 13.53
N TYR A 133 14.02 5.42 12.64
CA TYR A 133 12.84 6.27 12.90
C TYR A 133 11.52 5.59 12.51
N ARG A 134 11.58 4.59 11.66
CA ARG A 134 10.40 3.96 11.05
C ARG A 134 9.43 3.36 12.06
N PRO A 135 9.84 2.69 13.15
CA PRO A 135 8.90 2.17 14.13
C PRO A 135 7.99 3.23 14.74
N GLU A 136 8.53 4.41 15.05
CA GLU A 136 7.76 5.53 15.60
C GLU A 136 6.79 6.09 14.56
N HIS A 137 7.26 6.33 13.35
CA HIS A 137 6.43 6.84 12.26
C HIS A 137 5.33 5.85 11.87
N PHE A 138 5.62 4.55 11.90
CA PHE A 138 4.63 3.50 11.63
C PHE A 138 3.52 3.47 12.68
N VAL A 139 3.88 3.53 13.97
CA VAL A 139 2.92 3.61 15.07
C VAL A 139 2.03 4.84 14.91
N ALA A 140 2.64 6.01 14.67
CA ALA A 140 1.90 7.25 14.48
C ALA A 140 0.94 7.19 13.28
N ALA A 141 1.34 6.55 12.17
CA ALA A 141 0.48 6.37 10.99
C ALA A 141 -0.73 5.49 11.29
N VAL A 142 -0.56 4.41 12.06
CA VAL A 142 -1.67 3.55 12.51
C VAL A 142 -2.61 4.32 13.45
N GLU A 143 -2.07 5.12 14.37
CA GLU A 143 -2.87 5.97 15.28
C GLU A 143 -3.65 7.03 14.54
N ALA A 144 -3.06 7.61 13.48
CA ALA A 144 -3.71 8.55 12.57
C ALA A 144 -4.69 7.86 11.60
N LYS A 145 -4.85 6.53 11.68
CA LYS A 145 -5.75 5.71 10.85
C LYS A 145 -5.48 5.85 9.35
N LYS A 146 -4.21 5.94 8.96
CA LYS A 146 -3.81 6.02 7.56
C LYS A 146 -3.44 4.65 7.02
N HIS A 147 -3.75 4.38 5.75
CA HIS A 147 -3.17 3.25 5.03
C HIS A 147 -1.67 3.48 4.87
N ILE A 148 -0.87 2.41 4.86
CA ILE A 148 0.58 2.53 4.97
C ILE A 148 1.28 1.72 3.88
N PHE A 149 2.12 2.39 3.10
CA PHE A 149 3.23 1.75 2.41
C PHE A 149 4.50 2.06 3.18
N ALA A 150 5.23 1.05 3.66
CA ALA A 150 6.46 1.26 4.41
C ALA A 150 7.64 0.52 3.79
N GLU A 151 8.75 1.22 3.58
CA GLU A 151 9.99 0.61 3.12
C GLU A 151 10.59 -0.36 4.15
N LYS A 152 11.32 -1.33 3.64
CA LYS A 152 12.12 -2.25 4.45
C LYS A 152 13.47 -1.60 4.84
N PRO A 153 14.11 -2.07 5.94
CA PRO A 153 13.59 -2.87 7.04
C PRO A 153 12.71 -2.03 7.98
N PHE A 154 11.85 -2.69 8.74
CA PHE A 154 10.88 -2.02 9.62
C PHE A 154 11.45 -1.48 10.93
N GLY A 155 12.67 -1.80 11.26
CA GLY A 155 13.38 -1.34 12.45
C GLY A 155 14.81 -1.83 12.47
N THR A 156 15.62 -1.29 13.38
CA THR A 156 17.04 -1.60 13.57
C THR A 156 17.32 -2.39 14.85
N ASP A 157 16.33 -2.50 15.72
CA ASP A 157 16.45 -3.13 17.03
C ASP A 157 15.19 -3.92 17.40
N PRO A 158 15.30 -4.88 18.35
CA PRO A 158 14.17 -5.72 18.73
C PRO A 158 13.01 -4.95 19.37
N VAL A 159 13.27 -3.82 20.01
CA VAL A 159 12.23 -2.98 20.65
C VAL A 159 11.40 -2.32 19.58
N GLY A 160 12.04 -1.70 18.59
CA GLY A 160 11.38 -1.08 17.44
C GLY A 160 10.55 -2.10 16.65
N VAL A 161 11.12 -3.28 16.38
CA VAL A 161 10.38 -4.36 15.67
C VAL A 161 9.14 -4.79 16.45
N ARG A 162 9.22 -4.98 17.78
CA ARG A 162 8.05 -5.30 18.60
C ARG A 162 6.98 -4.22 18.57
N LYS A 163 7.36 -2.92 18.55
CA LYS A 163 6.41 -1.81 18.37
C LYS A 163 5.66 -1.93 17.04
N VAL A 164 6.38 -2.18 15.95
CA VAL A 164 5.75 -2.37 14.63
C VAL A 164 4.82 -3.57 14.61
N MET A 165 5.22 -4.71 15.22
CA MET A 165 4.34 -5.90 15.31
C MET A 165 3.05 -5.61 16.08
N ALA A 166 3.13 -4.88 17.19
CA ALA A 166 1.94 -4.49 17.97
C ALA A 166 1.05 -3.53 17.17
N ALA A 167 1.65 -2.53 16.52
CA ALA A 167 0.91 -1.59 15.69
C ALA A 167 0.29 -2.26 14.47
N SER A 168 0.93 -3.29 13.88
CA SER A 168 0.36 -4.06 12.76
C SER A 168 -0.92 -4.79 13.15
N LYS A 169 -1.01 -5.36 14.37
CA LYS A 169 -2.25 -5.95 14.88
C LYS A 169 -3.35 -4.91 15.03
N LYS A 170 -3.02 -3.73 15.56
CA LYS A 170 -3.97 -2.62 15.65
C LYS A 170 -4.43 -2.13 14.27
N ALA A 171 -3.54 -2.11 13.29
CA ALA A 171 -3.88 -1.76 11.91
C ALA A 171 -4.89 -2.75 11.31
N GLU A 172 -4.74 -4.05 11.57
CA GLU A 172 -5.68 -5.10 11.16
C GLU A 172 -7.07 -4.88 11.80
N GLU A 173 -7.13 -4.63 13.11
CA GLU A 173 -8.37 -4.31 13.84
C GLU A 173 -9.08 -3.06 13.25
N LEU A 174 -8.30 -2.07 12.85
CA LEU A 174 -8.77 -0.83 12.22
C LEU A 174 -9.05 -0.99 10.71
N LYS A 175 -8.83 -2.18 10.14
CA LYS A 175 -8.98 -2.48 8.70
C LYS A 175 -8.12 -1.59 7.80
N LEU A 176 -6.94 -1.21 8.28
CA LEU A 176 -5.97 -0.46 7.50
C LEU A 176 -5.16 -1.41 6.60
N THR A 177 -4.92 -0.99 5.38
CA THR A 177 -4.00 -1.69 4.49
C THR A 177 -2.57 -1.31 4.84
N VAL A 178 -1.72 -2.31 5.07
CA VAL A 178 -0.29 -2.15 5.30
C VAL A 178 0.47 -2.95 4.27
N MET A 179 1.30 -2.28 3.49
CA MET A 179 2.15 -2.89 2.45
C MET A 179 3.62 -2.63 2.72
N SER A 180 4.43 -3.67 2.58
CA SER A 180 5.89 -3.57 2.70
C SER A 180 6.54 -3.33 1.34
N GLY A 181 7.54 -2.45 1.30
CA GLY A 181 8.42 -2.22 0.14
C GLY A 181 9.34 -3.40 -0.20
N ALA A 182 8.84 -4.63 -0.08
CA ALA A 182 9.55 -5.87 -0.41
C ALA A 182 9.48 -6.16 -1.92
N GLN A 183 10.07 -5.31 -2.73
CA GLN A 183 9.97 -5.29 -4.19
C GLN A 183 10.24 -6.64 -4.87
N ARG A 184 11.16 -7.44 -4.32
CA ARG A 184 11.50 -8.77 -4.88
C ARG A 184 10.34 -9.75 -4.84
N ARG A 185 9.41 -9.59 -3.90
CA ARG A 185 8.21 -10.44 -3.81
C ARG A 185 7.21 -10.20 -4.94
N HIS A 186 7.31 -9.05 -5.59
CA HIS A 186 6.41 -8.61 -6.66
C HIS A 186 7.11 -8.55 -8.03
N HIS A 187 8.42 -8.77 -8.07
CA HIS A 187 9.19 -8.77 -9.31
C HIS A 187 9.00 -10.09 -10.04
N GLU A 188 8.52 -10.06 -11.27
CA GLU A 188 8.12 -11.21 -12.07
C GLU A 188 9.23 -12.28 -12.15
N GLY A 189 10.48 -11.89 -12.46
CA GLY A 189 11.60 -12.82 -12.52
C GLY A 189 11.88 -13.55 -11.20
N TYR A 190 11.70 -12.88 -10.04
CA TYR A 190 11.85 -13.55 -8.74
C TYR A 190 10.68 -14.49 -8.44
N VAL A 191 9.46 -14.12 -8.84
CA VAL A 191 8.27 -14.96 -8.67
C VAL A 191 8.41 -16.24 -9.47
N GLU A 192 8.79 -16.14 -10.74
CA GLU A 192 9.00 -17.28 -11.64
C GLU A 192 10.18 -18.16 -11.18
N THR A 193 11.31 -17.56 -10.80
CA THR A 193 12.45 -18.31 -10.25
C THR A 193 12.05 -19.10 -9.00
N ARG A 194 11.35 -18.46 -8.07
CA ARG A 194 10.87 -19.12 -6.85
C ARG A 194 9.93 -20.30 -7.17
N LYS A 195 9.07 -20.15 -8.18
CA LYS A 195 8.18 -21.21 -8.64
C LYS A 195 8.99 -22.41 -9.12
N LYS A 196 9.97 -22.22 -10.01
CA LYS A 196 10.84 -23.28 -10.52
C LYS A 196 11.59 -24.01 -9.40
N VAL A 197 12.14 -23.25 -8.43
CA VAL A 197 12.80 -23.83 -7.26
C VAL A 197 11.85 -24.74 -6.47
N ARG A 198 10.61 -24.30 -6.24
CA ARG A 198 9.60 -25.06 -5.51
C ARG A 198 9.08 -26.28 -6.27
N ASP A 199 9.01 -26.18 -7.59
CA ASP A 199 8.56 -27.26 -8.47
C ASP A 199 9.65 -28.34 -8.68
N GLY A 200 10.86 -28.10 -8.14
CA GLY A 200 11.95 -29.06 -8.15
C GLY A 200 12.85 -28.99 -9.37
N ASP A 201 12.74 -27.98 -10.23
CA ASP A 201 13.51 -27.82 -11.46
C ASP A 201 15.03 -27.80 -11.23
N ILE A 202 15.47 -27.43 -10.04
CA ILE A 202 16.90 -27.40 -9.66
C ILE A 202 17.30 -28.56 -8.72
N GLY A 203 16.37 -29.48 -8.44
CA GLY A 203 16.55 -30.53 -7.46
C GLY A 203 16.39 -30.07 -6.00
N GLU A 204 16.84 -30.90 -5.06
CA GLU A 204 16.75 -30.61 -3.64
C GLU A 204 17.78 -29.56 -3.21
N ILE A 205 17.33 -28.57 -2.43
CA ILE A 205 18.23 -27.58 -1.83
C ILE A 205 18.84 -28.20 -0.56
N VAL A 206 20.13 -28.53 -0.62
CA VAL A 206 20.86 -29.16 0.49
C VAL A 206 21.59 -28.17 1.39
N ALA A 207 21.81 -26.94 0.92
CA ALA A 207 22.39 -25.82 1.70
C ALA A 207 22.04 -24.47 1.05
N ALA A 208 21.97 -23.39 1.86
CA ALA A 208 21.71 -22.01 1.42
C ALA A 208 22.50 -21.01 2.28
#